data_680773244447a669e49d88a7e5151d62
#
_entry.id   680773244447a669e49d88a7e5151d62
#
_cell.length_a   1.000
_cell.length_b   1.000
_cell.length_c   1.000
_cell.angle_alpha   90.00
_cell.angle_beta   90.00
_cell.angle_gamma   90.00
#
_symmetry.space_group_name_H-M   'P 1'
#
loop_
_entity.id
_entity.type
_entity.pdbx_description
1 polymer ?
#
loop_
_entity_poly.entity_id
_entity_poly.type
_entity_poly.pdbx_seq_one_letter_code
_entity_poly.pdbx_strand_id
1 'polypeptide(L)'
;DMKYCSHLSTVLTCSSDCTIKAWNVDTAHSALELGTHRDYVKALAPSNASDWVASGSLDHHLCLWDLREGRKKPMWQIRTPSSIYSVASNHSGSVIATAGLDGVVHGWDPRMRDSAFELVGHEDLIRTMIMSSDGTRVISGSSDSTVRLWSTNERRCMHTYTHHNSSVWKLYSDDENMSTFYSGDRDGFLCKVYLDPSGHAENDQCIVLAHEAQDNSVHGSGITSIVAYQDKFVWTSNSLSPTFRCWQNTSDLNIFKSSQVNLHDSAVFNLFNSNAPNYRPNQTELPLVASEATPLSSQPMREVFGYHGILRGTMLNDRMHALTIDSGGVVVLWNVFHGSCIGTFNVNDLFAAAMSNKCTSAWQPQHSPSSTLEFVQYLIEGEGCVIPWCSLDTSDGRLTITIDESNLW
;
A
#
# COMPACT_ATOMS: atom_id res chain seq x y z
N ASP A 1 7.39 1.81 3.00
CA ASP A 1 7.46 2.35 1.63
C ASP A 1 8.86 2.09 1.06
N MET A 2 8.94 2.09 -0.27
CA MET A 2 10.20 1.88 -0.99
C MET A 2 10.28 2.86 -2.17
N LYS A 3 11.44 3.49 -2.35
CA LYS A 3 11.69 4.43 -3.46
C LYS A 3 13.06 4.16 -4.08
N TYR A 4 13.14 4.30 -5.40
CA TYR A 4 14.37 4.19 -6.14
C TYR A 4 14.93 5.57 -6.49
N CYS A 5 16.18 5.77 -6.20
CA CYS A 5 16.93 7.00 -6.44
C CYS A 5 17.87 6.74 -7.63
N SER A 6 17.47 7.15 -8.83
CA SER A 6 18.15 6.79 -10.08
C SER A 6 19.57 7.36 -10.19
N HIS A 7 19.80 8.59 -9.72
CA HIS A 7 21.11 9.25 -9.79
C HIS A 7 22.17 8.65 -8.87
N LEU A 8 21.75 7.90 -7.82
CA LEU A 8 22.65 7.23 -6.88
C LEU A 8 22.63 5.69 -7.02
N SER A 9 21.87 5.14 -7.94
CA SER A 9 21.61 3.69 -8.05
C SER A 9 21.23 3.05 -6.72
N THR A 10 20.43 3.76 -5.90
CA THR A 10 20.14 3.38 -4.52
C THR A 10 18.64 3.16 -4.33
N VAL A 11 18.27 2.07 -3.70
CA VAL A 11 16.91 1.81 -3.21
C VAL A 11 16.82 2.27 -1.75
N LEU A 12 15.83 3.09 -1.46
CA LEU A 12 15.52 3.59 -0.13
C LEU A 12 14.31 2.83 0.41
N THR A 13 14.39 2.37 1.64
CA THR A 13 13.30 1.66 2.31
C THR A 13 13.01 2.27 3.68
N CYS A 14 11.76 2.34 4.04
CA CYS A 14 11.32 2.64 5.39
C CYS A 14 10.39 1.54 5.92
N SER A 15 10.40 1.37 7.23
CA SER A 15 9.78 0.21 7.86
C SER A 15 9.02 0.58 9.12
N SER A 16 8.17 -0.34 9.56
CA SER A 16 7.51 -0.31 10.87
C SER A 16 8.49 -0.61 12.03
N ASP A 17 9.73 -1.02 11.75
CA ASP A 17 10.83 -1.08 12.72
C ASP A 17 11.42 0.31 13.04
N CYS A 18 10.80 1.37 12.53
CA CYS A 18 11.19 2.78 12.69
C CYS A 18 12.51 3.14 11.98
N THR A 19 13.11 2.24 11.21
CA THR A 19 14.39 2.48 10.52
C THR A 19 14.19 2.94 9.08
N ILE A 20 15.18 3.68 8.58
CA ILE A 20 15.32 4.07 7.18
C ILE A 20 16.66 3.53 6.69
N LYS A 21 16.63 2.76 5.58
CA LYS A 21 17.81 2.10 5.03
C LYS A 21 17.97 2.45 3.56
N ALA A 22 19.23 2.61 3.14
CA ALA A 22 19.63 2.81 1.76
C ALA A 22 20.42 1.59 1.27
N TRP A 23 20.02 1.03 0.14
CA TRP A 23 20.59 -0.19 -0.45
C TRP A 23 21.20 0.15 -1.79
N ASN A 24 22.46 -0.13 -1.98
CA ASN A 24 23.11 0.02 -3.29
C ASN A 24 22.73 -1.18 -4.17
N VAL A 25 22.15 -0.88 -5.35
CA VAL A 25 21.66 -1.90 -6.29
C VAL A 25 22.80 -2.67 -6.93
N ASP A 26 23.94 -2.01 -7.21
CA ASP A 26 25.06 -2.61 -7.94
C ASP A 26 25.84 -3.61 -7.08
N THR A 27 25.98 -3.32 -5.79
CA THR A 27 26.77 -4.17 -4.88
C THR A 27 25.96 -5.24 -4.18
N ALA A 28 24.64 -5.08 -4.10
CA ALA A 28 23.69 -5.93 -3.37
C ALA A 28 24.07 -6.19 -1.89
N HIS A 29 25.10 -5.50 -1.38
CA HIS A 29 25.64 -5.67 -0.03
C HIS A 29 25.44 -4.43 0.81
N SER A 30 25.13 -4.65 2.07
CA SER A 30 25.02 -3.69 3.19
C SER A 30 24.09 -2.50 2.98
N ALA A 31 22.93 -2.60 3.62
CA ALA A 31 22.10 -1.42 3.86
C ALA A 31 22.86 -0.40 4.70
N LEU A 32 22.98 0.82 4.22
CA LEU A 32 23.34 1.95 5.04
C LEU A 32 22.11 2.37 5.84
N GLU A 33 22.13 2.24 7.14
CA GLU A 33 21.10 2.76 8.02
C GLU A 33 21.27 4.28 8.14
N LEU A 34 20.33 5.04 7.55
CA LEU A 34 20.36 6.49 7.55
C LEU A 34 19.94 7.05 8.92
N GLY A 35 18.97 6.41 9.57
CA GLY A 35 18.50 6.81 10.89
C GLY A 35 17.20 6.15 11.31
N THR A 36 16.68 6.63 12.46
CA THR A 36 15.49 6.08 13.09
C THR A 36 14.52 7.18 13.49
N HIS A 37 13.24 6.89 13.36
CA HIS A 37 12.12 7.63 13.96
C HIS A 37 11.73 7.01 15.31
N ARG A 38 10.77 7.64 16.00
CA ARG A 38 10.23 7.12 17.27
C ARG A 38 9.04 6.19 17.07
N ASP A 39 8.44 6.20 15.86
CA ASP A 39 7.29 5.40 15.49
C ASP A 39 7.40 5.02 14.01
N TYR A 40 6.46 4.24 13.50
CA TYR A 40 6.45 3.70 12.15
C TYR A 40 6.70 4.76 11.08
N VAL A 41 7.65 4.48 10.20
CA VAL A 41 7.92 5.32 9.03
C VAL A 41 7.04 4.86 7.87
N LYS A 42 6.13 5.73 7.42
CA LYS A 42 5.11 5.36 6.43
C LYS A 42 5.46 5.76 5.00
N ALA A 43 6.23 6.83 4.82
CA ALA A 43 6.47 7.38 3.49
C ALA A 43 7.87 7.94 3.33
N LEU A 44 8.38 7.81 2.11
CA LEU A 44 9.66 8.37 1.66
C LEU A 44 9.44 9.23 0.42
N ALA A 45 10.17 10.33 0.32
CA ALA A 45 10.26 11.16 -0.88
C ALA A 45 11.72 11.54 -1.13
N PRO A 46 12.42 10.86 -2.06
CA PRO A 46 13.75 11.27 -2.46
C PRO A 46 13.69 12.53 -3.32
N SER A 47 14.69 13.40 -3.18
CA SER A 47 14.93 14.46 -4.15
C SER A 47 15.72 13.89 -5.35
N ASN A 48 15.30 14.21 -6.56
CA ASN A 48 16.01 13.75 -7.76
C ASN A 48 17.22 14.65 -8.11
N ALA A 49 17.23 15.89 -7.65
CA ALA A 49 18.30 16.85 -7.93
C ALA A 49 19.29 17.02 -6.75
N SER A 50 18.97 16.51 -5.58
CA SER A 50 19.77 16.67 -4.35
C SER A 50 19.94 15.33 -3.66
N ASP A 51 21.03 15.16 -2.92
CA ASP A 51 21.40 13.89 -2.28
C ASP A 51 20.75 13.73 -0.91
N TRP A 52 19.45 13.99 -0.81
CA TRP A 52 18.70 13.79 0.40
C TRP A 52 17.37 13.07 0.17
N VAL A 53 16.85 12.47 1.23
CA VAL A 53 15.51 11.87 1.28
C VAL A 53 14.71 12.46 2.43
N ALA A 54 13.45 12.77 2.17
CA ALA A 54 12.48 13.11 3.20
C ALA A 54 11.75 11.85 3.68
N SER A 55 11.55 11.72 4.98
CA SER A 55 10.77 10.65 5.60
C SER A 55 9.66 11.20 6.47
N GLY A 56 8.49 10.59 6.37
CA GLY A 56 7.33 10.89 7.20
C GLY A 56 6.95 9.71 8.09
N SER A 57 6.70 10.01 9.36
CA SER A 57 6.39 9.00 10.37
C SER A 57 5.10 9.32 11.13
N LEU A 58 4.56 8.28 11.79
CA LEU A 58 3.44 8.44 12.72
C LEU A 58 3.83 9.19 14.00
N ASP A 59 5.13 9.39 14.25
CA ASP A 59 5.66 10.20 15.37
C ASP A 59 5.48 11.71 15.18
N HIS A 60 4.75 12.14 14.14
CA HIS A 60 4.51 13.54 13.76
C HIS A 60 5.77 14.29 13.31
N HIS A 61 6.79 13.60 12.83
CA HIS A 61 8.00 14.25 12.36
C HIS A 61 8.22 14.01 10.86
N LEU A 62 8.53 15.08 10.17
CA LEU A 62 9.15 15.08 8.85
C LEU A 62 10.64 15.28 9.04
N CYS A 63 11.45 14.35 8.57
CA CYS A 63 12.90 14.38 8.67
C CYS A 63 13.55 14.34 7.28
N LEU A 64 14.65 15.10 7.09
CA LEU A 64 15.49 15.02 5.91
C LEU A 64 16.84 14.38 6.27
N TRP A 65 17.25 13.42 5.44
CA TRP A 65 18.47 12.62 5.64
C TRP A 65 19.41 12.82 4.46
N ASP A 66 20.70 12.97 4.76
CA ASP A 66 21.76 13.02 3.76
C ASP A 66 22.12 11.60 3.32
N LEU A 67 22.10 11.37 1.99
CA LEU A 67 22.41 10.07 1.40
C LEU A 67 23.92 9.84 1.22
N ARG A 68 24.75 10.91 1.27
CA ARG A 68 26.20 10.82 1.08
C ARG A 68 26.98 10.61 2.38
N GLU A 69 26.61 11.38 3.40
CA GLU A 69 27.41 11.41 4.63
C GLU A 69 27.12 10.25 5.59
N GLY A 70 26.03 9.52 5.41
CA GLY A 70 25.67 8.37 6.25
C GLY A 70 25.51 8.70 7.74
N ARG A 71 25.23 9.97 8.06
CA ARG A 71 25.02 10.41 9.43
C ARG A 71 23.66 9.90 9.92
N LYS A 72 23.67 9.20 11.06
CA LYS A 72 22.45 8.72 11.72
C LYS A 72 21.60 9.84 12.38
N LYS A 73 21.81 11.09 11.98
CA LYS A 73 21.05 12.25 12.45
C LYS A 73 20.45 12.99 11.26
N PRO A 74 19.17 13.40 11.34
CA PRO A 74 18.57 14.15 10.25
C PRO A 74 19.28 15.50 10.07
N MET A 75 19.46 15.92 8.81
CA MET A 75 19.93 17.27 8.47
C MET A 75 18.94 18.32 8.93
N TRP A 76 17.66 17.99 8.86
CA TRP A 76 16.55 18.85 9.20
C TRP A 76 15.38 18.01 9.71
N GLN A 77 14.67 18.52 10.71
CA GLN A 77 13.51 17.88 11.30
C GLN A 77 12.49 18.94 11.66
N ILE A 78 11.23 18.68 11.35
CA ILE A 78 10.11 19.52 11.77
C ILE A 78 8.99 18.64 12.31
N ARG A 79 8.27 19.18 13.30
CA ARG A 79 7.07 18.55 13.83
C ARG A 79 5.85 19.01 13.04
N THR A 80 5.08 18.06 12.51
CA THR A 80 3.83 18.30 11.81
C THR A 80 2.63 18.29 12.78
N PRO A 81 1.51 18.91 12.43
CA PRO A 81 0.32 18.91 13.28
C PRO A 81 -0.24 17.51 13.52
N SER A 82 -0.16 16.63 12.54
CA SER A 82 -0.72 15.27 12.59
C SER A 82 0.30 14.20 12.16
N SER A 83 -0.04 12.92 12.38
CA SER A 83 0.73 11.78 11.89
C SER A 83 0.81 11.80 10.37
N ILE A 84 2.01 11.51 9.81
CA ILE A 84 2.27 11.55 8.37
C ILE A 84 2.06 10.14 7.79
N TYR A 85 1.21 10.04 6.76
CA TYR A 85 0.97 8.83 6.00
C TYR A 85 1.56 8.88 4.60
N SER A 86 1.70 10.08 4.03
CA SER A 86 2.28 10.27 2.71
C SER A 86 3.18 11.50 2.66
N VAL A 87 4.28 11.37 1.92
CA VAL A 87 5.23 12.46 1.63
C VAL A 87 5.47 12.49 0.13
N ALA A 88 5.51 13.68 -0.45
CA ALA A 88 5.91 13.89 -1.83
C ALA A 88 6.85 15.09 -1.92
N SER A 89 7.80 15.05 -2.86
CA SER A 89 8.70 16.15 -3.15
C SER A 89 8.70 16.45 -4.64
N ASN A 90 8.95 17.71 -5.00
CA ASN A 90 9.18 18.04 -6.38
C ASN A 90 10.61 17.63 -6.82
N HIS A 91 10.87 17.65 -8.13
CA HIS A 91 12.14 17.19 -8.71
C HIS A 91 13.35 17.93 -8.10
N SER A 92 13.26 19.24 -7.94
CA SER A 92 14.35 20.08 -7.39
C SER A 92 14.53 19.93 -5.87
N GLY A 93 13.56 19.33 -5.17
CA GLY A 93 13.58 19.26 -3.71
C GLY A 93 13.34 20.60 -2.99
N SER A 94 12.83 21.60 -3.70
CA SER A 94 12.52 22.91 -3.11
C SER A 94 11.21 22.94 -2.35
N VAL A 95 10.30 22.02 -2.66
CA VAL A 95 8.99 21.88 -2.00
C VAL A 95 8.77 20.43 -1.61
N ILE A 96 8.39 20.24 -0.37
CA ILE A 96 7.97 18.94 0.19
C ILE A 96 6.53 19.09 0.65
N ALA A 97 5.71 18.13 0.34
CA ALA A 97 4.34 18.05 0.87
C ALA A 97 4.18 16.84 1.78
N THR A 98 3.47 17.01 2.87
CA THR A 98 3.08 15.94 3.80
C THR A 98 1.57 15.90 3.96
N ALA A 99 1.02 14.73 4.12
CA ALA A 99 -0.40 14.54 4.38
C ALA A 99 -0.64 13.35 5.31
N GLY A 100 -1.73 13.38 6.04
CA GLY A 100 -2.01 12.36 7.01
C GLY A 100 -3.40 12.40 7.61
N LEU A 101 -3.47 12.21 8.92
CA LEU A 101 -4.71 11.97 9.66
C LEU A 101 -5.65 13.18 9.71
N ASP A 102 -5.13 14.38 9.59
CA ASP A 102 -5.91 15.63 9.63
C ASP A 102 -6.65 15.96 8.34
N GLY A 103 -6.44 15.18 7.26
CA GLY A 103 -7.06 15.46 5.96
C GLY A 103 -6.52 16.71 5.26
N VAL A 104 -5.41 17.27 5.73
CA VAL A 104 -4.79 18.50 5.18
C VAL A 104 -3.46 18.15 4.52
N VAL A 105 -3.20 18.74 3.35
CA VAL A 105 -1.87 18.69 2.72
C VAL A 105 -1.07 19.89 3.19
N HIS A 106 0.02 19.65 3.90
CA HIS A 106 0.95 20.67 4.37
C HIS A 106 2.17 20.74 3.46
N GLY A 107 2.47 21.91 2.94
CA GLY A 107 3.66 22.17 2.15
C GLY A 107 4.79 22.78 2.98
N TRP A 108 6.03 22.35 2.73
CA TRP A 108 7.23 22.75 3.46
C TRP A 108 8.32 23.19 2.49
N ASP A 109 9.01 24.29 2.82
CA ASP A 109 10.25 24.67 2.15
C ASP A 109 11.44 24.28 3.07
N PRO A 110 12.28 23.32 2.65
CA PRO A 110 13.43 22.89 3.45
C PRO A 110 14.40 24.02 3.79
N ARG A 111 14.45 25.09 2.99
CA ARG A 111 15.35 26.24 3.16
C ARG A 111 14.85 27.18 4.25
N MET A 112 13.53 27.38 4.28
CA MET A 112 12.88 28.31 5.20
C MET A 112 12.62 27.70 6.58
N ARG A 113 12.55 26.36 6.66
CA ARG A 113 12.19 25.60 7.86
C ARG A 113 10.80 25.95 8.41
N ASP A 114 9.90 26.35 7.54
CA ASP A 114 8.55 26.79 7.88
C ASP A 114 7.53 26.22 6.91
N SER A 115 6.24 26.27 7.29
CA SER A 115 5.14 25.87 6.40
C SER A 115 5.03 26.86 5.24
N ALA A 116 5.02 26.34 4.02
CA ALA A 116 4.89 27.14 2.81
C ALA A 116 3.41 27.36 2.45
N PHE A 117 2.58 26.30 2.58
CA PHE A 117 1.16 26.34 2.27
C PHE A 117 0.40 25.20 2.97
N GLU A 118 -0.91 25.36 3.03
CA GLU A 118 -1.86 24.34 3.49
C GLU A 118 -2.99 24.21 2.46
N LEU A 119 -3.39 22.96 2.14
CA LEU A 119 -4.48 22.67 1.23
C LEU A 119 -5.54 21.88 2.00
N VAL A 120 -6.65 22.55 2.31
CA VAL A 120 -7.74 22.03 3.13
C VAL A 120 -8.90 21.63 2.24
N GLY A 121 -9.51 20.47 2.51
CA GLY A 121 -10.72 20.06 1.80
C GLY A 121 -11.10 18.60 1.93
N HIS A 122 -10.14 17.65 2.11
CA HIS A 122 -10.53 16.27 2.39
C HIS A 122 -11.25 16.15 3.74
N GLU A 123 -12.19 15.23 3.82
CA GLU A 123 -13.01 15.00 5.01
C GLU A 123 -12.45 13.89 5.91
N ASP A 124 -11.50 13.11 5.40
CA ASP A 124 -10.88 11.99 6.11
C ASP A 124 -9.39 11.87 5.78
N LEU A 125 -8.71 10.94 6.41
CA LEU A 125 -7.28 10.61 6.29
C LEU A 125 -6.81 10.58 4.83
N ILE A 126 -5.78 11.35 4.51
CA ILE A 126 -5.07 11.26 3.23
C ILE A 126 -4.03 10.15 3.33
N ARG A 127 -4.21 9.10 2.52
CA ARG A 127 -3.36 7.90 2.51
C ARG A 127 -2.18 8.00 1.56
N THR A 128 -2.36 8.70 0.46
CA THR A 128 -1.42 8.73 -0.65
C THR A 128 -1.42 10.08 -1.32
N MET A 129 -0.25 10.48 -1.83
CA MET A 129 -0.09 11.76 -2.50
C MET A 129 1.05 11.67 -3.51
N ILE A 130 0.90 12.35 -4.62
CA ILE A 130 1.94 12.56 -5.64
C ILE A 130 2.03 14.05 -5.96
N MET A 131 3.22 14.50 -6.38
CA MET A 131 3.50 15.89 -6.71
C MET A 131 4.17 15.98 -8.08
N SER A 132 3.82 17.01 -8.86
CA SER A 132 4.45 17.29 -10.13
C SER A 132 5.93 17.67 -9.98
N SER A 133 6.71 17.44 -11.02
CA SER A 133 8.16 17.72 -11.02
C SER A 133 8.48 19.19 -10.74
N ASP A 134 7.62 20.11 -11.17
CA ASP A 134 7.74 21.55 -10.94
C ASP A 134 7.21 21.98 -9.55
N GLY A 135 6.47 21.11 -8.85
CA GLY A 135 5.87 21.41 -7.55
C GLY A 135 4.61 22.26 -7.60
N THR A 136 4.03 22.52 -8.78
CA THR A 136 2.84 23.39 -8.93
C THR A 136 1.52 22.65 -8.70
N ARG A 137 1.52 21.32 -8.84
CA ARG A 137 0.34 20.47 -8.70
C ARG A 137 0.59 19.35 -7.70
N VAL A 138 -0.45 19.03 -6.94
CA VAL A 138 -0.49 17.87 -6.03
C VAL A 138 -1.76 17.08 -6.31
N ILE A 139 -1.67 15.77 -6.34
CA ILE A 139 -2.83 14.87 -6.35
C ILE A 139 -2.80 14.08 -5.05
N SER A 140 -3.92 14.08 -4.33
CA SER A 140 -4.10 13.36 -3.08
C SER A 140 -5.24 12.37 -3.15
N GLY A 141 -5.08 11.21 -2.52
CA GLY A 141 -6.10 10.18 -2.38
C GLY A 141 -6.41 9.93 -0.91
N SER A 142 -7.69 9.93 -0.58
CA SER A 142 -8.16 9.89 0.80
C SER A 142 -9.05 8.70 1.10
N SER A 143 -9.23 8.45 2.39
CA SER A 143 -10.21 7.51 2.91
C SER A 143 -11.65 7.97 2.71
N ASP A 144 -11.88 9.26 2.38
CA ASP A 144 -13.18 9.80 1.97
C ASP A 144 -13.64 9.35 0.56
N SER A 145 -12.92 8.39 -0.05
CA SER A 145 -13.12 7.84 -1.39
C SER A 145 -12.88 8.81 -2.54
N THR A 146 -12.40 10.03 -2.26
CA THR A 146 -12.10 11.02 -3.30
C THR A 146 -10.62 11.10 -3.63
N VAL A 147 -10.33 11.45 -4.90
CA VAL A 147 -9.03 11.92 -5.34
C VAL A 147 -9.16 13.40 -5.67
N ARG A 148 -8.24 14.23 -5.16
CA ARG A 148 -8.26 15.67 -5.40
C ARG A 148 -7.01 16.15 -6.08
N LEU A 149 -7.19 17.02 -7.07
CA LEU A 149 -6.12 17.76 -7.74
C LEU A 149 -6.05 19.17 -7.19
N TRP A 150 -4.87 19.56 -6.75
CA TRP A 150 -4.61 20.85 -6.10
C TRP A 150 -3.62 21.69 -6.89
N SER A 151 -3.81 23.01 -6.87
CA SER A 151 -2.80 24.00 -7.24
C SER A 151 -2.09 24.50 -5.99
N THR A 152 -0.76 24.31 -5.93
CA THR A 152 0.06 24.82 -4.81
C THR A 152 0.17 26.33 -4.85
N ASN A 153 0.23 26.93 -6.06
CA ASN A 153 0.33 28.36 -6.27
C ASN A 153 -0.93 29.11 -5.82
N GLU A 154 -2.11 28.57 -6.20
CA GLU A 154 -3.39 29.16 -5.86
C GLU A 154 -3.92 28.69 -4.50
N ARG A 155 -3.27 27.71 -3.90
CA ARG A 155 -3.64 27.11 -2.59
C ARG A 155 -5.08 26.65 -2.52
N ARG A 156 -5.59 26.08 -3.62
CA ARG A 156 -6.97 25.60 -3.71
C ARG A 156 -7.08 24.26 -4.42
N CYS A 157 -8.17 23.57 -4.14
CA CYS A 157 -8.58 22.41 -4.90
C CYS A 157 -9.04 22.86 -6.29
N MET A 158 -8.44 22.28 -7.33
CA MET A 158 -8.85 22.49 -8.72
C MET A 158 -10.00 21.56 -9.08
N HIS A 159 -9.85 20.25 -8.78
CA HIS A 159 -10.82 19.23 -9.13
C HIS A 159 -10.94 18.18 -8.04
N THR A 160 -12.15 17.60 -7.91
CA THR A 160 -12.43 16.46 -7.03
C THR A 160 -13.00 15.33 -7.87
N TYR A 161 -12.32 14.18 -7.87
CA TYR A 161 -12.73 12.98 -8.60
C TYR A 161 -13.40 12.01 -7.63
N THR A 162 -14.58 11.53 -7.99
CA THR A 162 -15.44 10.65 -7.18
C THR A 162 -15.66 9.29 -7.83
N HIS A 163 -14.70 8.81 -8.61
CA HIS A 163 -14.82 7.56 -9.35
C HIS A 163 -14.61 6.30 -8.49
N HIS A 164 -14.11 6.43 -7.27
CA HIS A 164 -14.00 5.35 -6.31
C HIS A 164 -15.17 5.36 -5.31
N ASN A 165 -15.61 4.15 -4.90
CA ASN A 165 -16.64 3.98 -3.86
C ASN A 165 -16.05 3.72 -2.48
N SER A 166 -14.77 3.41 -2.42
CA SER A 166 -14.06 3.08 -1.20
C SER A 166 -12.78 3.90 -1.04
N SER A 167 -12.13 3.77 0.11
CA SER A 167 -10.90 4.48 0.43
C SER A 167 -9.84 4.32 -0.66
N VAL A 168 -9.27 5.41 -1.14
CA VAL A 168 -8.16 5.41 -2.10
C VAL A 168 -6.86 5.14 -1.36
N TRP A 169 -6.21 4.02 -1.67
CA TRP A 169 -5.03 3.56 -0.94
C TRP A 169 -3.72 3.93 -1.61
N LYS A 170 -3.67 3.96 -2.93
CA LYS A 170 -2.44 4.27 -3.66
C LYS A 170 -2.72 5.12 -4.89
N LEU A 171 -1.84 6.11 -5.07
CA LEU A 171 -1.70 6.90 -6.28
C LEU A 171 -0.32 6.68 -6.87
N TYR A 172 -0.23 6.71 -8.20
CA TYR A 172 1.02 6.62 -8.94
C TYR A 172 0.92 7.45 -10.23
N SER A 173 2.00 8.09 -10.61
CA SER A 173 2.19 8.69 -11.94
C SER A 173 3.62 8.44 -12.36
N ASP A 174 3.83 8.07 -13.62
CA ASP A 174 5.13 7.94 -14.27
C ASP A 174 5.51 9.17 -15.09
N ASP A 175 4.55 10.09 -15.27
CA ASP A 175 4.73 11.33 -16.00
C ASP A 175 5.09 12.50 -15.07
N GLU A 176 6.18 13.17 -15.37
CA GLU A 176 6.65 14.35 -14.63
C GLU A 176 5.64 15.50 -14.62
N ASN A 177 4.84 15.64 -15.66
CA ASN A 177 3.80 16.66 -15.81
C ASN A 177 2.45 16.23 -15.21
N MET A 178 2.35 14.97 -14.77
CA MET A 178 1.11 14.37 -14.27
C MET A 178 -0.06 14.50 -15.27
N SER A 179 0.19 14.29 -16.56
CA SER A 179 -0.89 14.22 -17.58
C SER A 179 -1.73 12.97 -17.41
N THR A 180 -1.16 11.94 -16.79
CA THR A 180 -1.87 10.71 -16.41
C THR A 180 -1.52 10.30 -15.00
N PHE A 181 -2.49 9.75 -14.28
CA PHE A 181 -2.25 9.12 -13.00
C PHE A 181 -3.07 7.84 -12.84
N TYR A 182 -2.60 6.98 -11.96
CA TYR A 182 -3.25 5.73 -11.58
C TYR A 182 -3.72 5.83 -10.14
N SER A 183 -4.90 5.29 -9.86
CA SER A 183 -5.46 5.21 -8.51
C SER A 183 -5.93 3.80 -8.22
N GLY A 184 -5.64 3.34 -7.02
CA GLY A 184 -6.07 2.06 -6.49
C GLY A 184 -6.80 2.22 -5.17
N ASP A 185 -7.91 1.50 -5.02
CA ASP A 185 -8.73 1.58 -3.83
C ASP A 185 -8.68 0.32 -2.95
N ARG A 186 -9.39 0.39 -1.85
CA ARG A 186 -9.54 -0.70 -0.88
C ARG A 186 -10.27 -1.91 -1.46
N ASP A 187 -11.17 -1.72 -2.41
CA ASP A 187 -11.98 -2.78 -2.98
C ASP A 187 -11.28 -3.45 -4.17
N GLY A 188 -10.08 -2.98 -4.56
CA GLY A 188 -9.25 -3.59 -5.59
C GLY A 188 -9.48 -3.04 -6.99
N PHE A 189 -10.16 -1.90 -7.15
CA PHE A 189 -10.28 -1.24 -8.44
C PHE A 189 -9.02 -0.47 -8.78
N LEU A 190 -8.48 -0.74 -9.96
CA LEU A 190 -7.36 -0.03 -10.56
C LEU A 190 -7.88 0.87 -11.67
N CYS A 191 -7.78 2.17 -11.46
CA CYS A 191 -8.20 3.18 -12.41
C CYS A 191 -7.01 3.95 -12.98
N LYS A 192 -7.08 4.31 -14.27
CA LYS A 192 -6.17 5.24 -14.95
C LYS A 192 -6.96 6.48 -15.36
N VAL A 193 -6.49 7.63 -14.97
CA VAL A 193 -7.12 8.92 -15.27
C VAL A 193 -6.19 9.70 -16.22
N TYR A 194 -6.78 10.23 -17.28
CA TYR A 194 -6.13 11.13 -18.24
C TYR A 194 -6.62 12.54 -17.99
N LEU A 195 -5.68 13.43 -17.68
CA LEU A 195 -5.97 14.85 -17.49
C LEU A 195 -5.95 15.58 -18.83
N ASP A 196 -6.93 16.43 -19.05
CA ASP A 196 -6.97 17.26 -20.26
C ASP A 196 -5.83 18.30 -20.24
N PRO A 197 -4.99 18.36 -21.29
CA PRO A 197 -3.94 19.36 -21.39
C PRO A 197 -4.42 20.81 -21.33
N SER A 198 -5.68 21.08 -21.71
CA SER A 198 -6.29 22.40 -21.64
C SER A 198 -6.72 22.81 -20.22
N GLY A 199 -6.64 21.88 -19.25
CA GLY A 199 -7.02 22.10 -17.85
C GLY A 199 -8.53 22.14 -17.60
N HIS A 200 -9.35 21.73 -18.59
CA HIS A 200 -10.78 21.58 -18.44
C HIS A 200 -11.10 20.18 -17.91
N ALA A 201 -11.43 20.09 -16.66
CA ALA A 201 -11.74 18.81 -16.01
C ALA A 201 -12.94 18.06 -16.63
N GLU A 202 -13.81 18.78 -17.32
CA GLU A 202 -14.94 18.18 -18.06
C GLU A 202 -14.50 17.19 -19.16
N ASN A 203 -13.26 17.32 -19.61
CA ASN A 203 -12.67 16.46 -20.63
C ASN A 203 -11.79 15.34 -20.05
N ASP A 204 -11.57 15.33 -18.73
CA ASP A 204 -10.80 14.27 -18.07
C ASP A 204 -11.51 12.93 -18.22
N GLN A 205 -10.75 11.89 -18.53
CA GLN A 205 -11.27 10.55 -18.77
C GLN A 205 -10.68 9.56 -17.79
N CYS A 206 -11.52 8.67 -17.28
CA CYS A 206 -11.11 7.57 -16.43
C CYS A 206 -11.35 6.24 -17.13
N ILE A 207 -10.40 5.33 -16.98
CA ILE A 207 -10.50 3.94 -17.43
C ILE A 207 -10.31 3.03 -16.24
N VAL A 208 -11.22 2.08 -16.03
CA VAL A 208 -11.01 0.98 -15.10
C VAL A 208 -10.16 -0.07 -15.80
N LEU A 209 -8.89 -0.17 -15.42
CA LEU A 209 -7.94 -1.12 -16.03
C LEU A 209 -8.22 -2.55 -15.55
N ALA A 210 -8.41 -2.71 -14.26
CA ALA A 210 -8.58 -4.02 -13.64
C ALA A 210 -9.36 -3.94 -12.34
N HIS A 211 -9.90 -5.06 -11.93
CA HIS A 211 -10.47 -5.27 -10.61
C HIS A 211 -9.85 -6.53 -9.99
N GLU A 212 -9.15 -6.36 -8.87
CA GLU A 212 -8.53 -7.46 -8.13
C GLU A 212 -9.55 -8.14 -7.20
N ALA A 213 -10.67 -8.64 -7.74
CA ALA A 213 -11.59 -9.45 -6.96
C ALA A 213 -10.96 -10.83 -6.69
N GLN A 214 -10.91 -11.25 -5.43
CA GLN A 214 -10.71 -12.67 -5.11
C GLN A 214 -12.06 -13.38 -5.07
N ASP A 215 -12.11 -14.56 -5.66
CA ASP A 215 -13.27 -15.44 -5.61
C ASP A 215 -13.79 -15.57 -4.18
N ASN A 216 -15.04 -15.12 -3.95
CA ASN A 216 -15.83 -15.31 -2.73
C ASN A 216 -15.36 -14.59 -1.43
N SER A 217 -14.43 -13.70 -1.42
CA SER A 217 -14.17 -12.87 -0.23
C SER A 217 -15.11 -11.66 -0.19
N VAL A 218 -15.83 -11.50 0.92
CA VAL A 218 -16.74 -10.36 1.20
C VAL A 218 -15.99 -9.02 1.29
N HIS A 219 -14.66 -9.08 1.38
CA HIS A 219 -13.77 -7.92 1.43
C HIS A 219 -12.83 -7.97 0.23
N GLY A 220 -12.91 -6.95 -0.62
CA GLY A 220 -12.01 -6.77 -1.75
C GLY A 220 -10.54 -6.75 -1.35
N SER A 221 -9.68 -7.20 -2.23
CA SER A 221 -8.23 -7.14 -2.05
C SER A 221 -7.72 -5.75 -2.40
N GLY A 222 -7.63 -4.85 -1.40
CA GLY A 222 -7.20 -3.47 -1.60
C GLY A 222 -5.80 -3.36 -2.21
N ILE A 223 -5.65 -2.46 -3.20
CA ILE A 223 -4.40 -2.22 -3.91
C ILE A 223 -3.45 -1.42 -3.02
N THR A 224 -2.33 -2.02 -2.64
CA THR A 224 -1.33 -1.42 -1.76
C THR A 224 -0.21 -0.72 -2.49
N SER A 225 0.13 -1.15 -3.71
CA SER A 225 1.15 -0.50 -4.54
C SER A 225 0.80 -0.59 -6.02
N ILE A 226 1.21 0.43 -6.78
CA ILE A 226 1.02 0.55 -8.22
C ILE A 226 2.33 1.03 -8.81
N VAL A 227 2.78 0.40 -9.90
CA VAL A 227 3.92 0.85 -10.70
C VAL A 227 3.59 0.63 -12.17
N ALA A 228 3.60 1.69 -12.96
CA ALA A 228 3.47 1.59 -14.41
C ALA A 228 4.85 1.56 -15.09
N TYR A 229 4.95 0.89 -16.22
CA TYR A 229 6.17 0.80 -16.99
C TYR A 229 5.89 1.01 -18.50
N GLN A 230 6.45 2.07 -19.05
CA GLN A 230 6.46 2.41 -20.48
C GLN A 230 5.07 2.35 -21.14
N ASP A 231 4.02 2.79 -20.50
CA ASP A 231 2.63 2.71 -20.99
C ASP A 231 2.18 1.32 -21.51
N LYS A 232 2.95 0.27 -21.21
CA LYS A 232 2.65 -1.10 -21.64
C LYS A 232 2.07 -1.96 -20.56
N PHE A 233 2.60 -1.83 -19.35
CA PHE A 233 2.26 -2.68 -18.23
C PHE A 233 2.05 -1.87 -16.95
N VAL A 234 1.09 -2.31 -16.14
CA VAL A 234 0.89 -1.83 -14.78
C VAL A 234 1.02 -3.02 -13.84
N TRP A 235 1.89 -2.89 -12.86
CA TRP A 235 2.08 -3.85 -11.79
C TRP A 235 1.34 -3.38 -10.55
N THR A 236 0.62 -4.30 -9.91
CA THR A 236 -0.07 -4.06 -8.64
C THR A 236 0.32 -5.08 -7.61
N SER A 237 0.26 -4.67 -6.35
CA SER A 237 0.24 -5.57 -5.20
C SER A 237 -1.01 -5.30 -4.38
N ASN A 238 -1.54 -6.32 -3.72
CA ASN A 238 -2.72 -6.19 -2.89
C ASN A 238 -2.43 -6.54 -1.42
N SER A 239 -3.41 -6.27 -0.56
CA SER A 239 -3.27 -6.46 0.89
C SER A 239 -3.45 -7.91 1.36
N LEU A 240 -4.09 -8.78 0.58
CA LEU A 240 -4.46 -10.13 0.97
C LEU A 240 -3.55 -11.22 0.41
N SER A 241 -2.92 -10.97 -0.74
CA SER A 241 -2.08 -11.95 -1.41
C SER A 241 -0.64 -11.45 -1.52
N PRO A 242 0.36 -12.29 -1.31
CA PRO A 242 1.76 -11.94 -1.54
C PRO A 242 2.14 -11.92 -3.03
N THR A 243 1.15 -11.88 -3.92
CA THR A 243 1.32 -11.97 -5.38
C THR A 243 1.42 -10.58 -5.98
N PHE A 244 2.37 -10.37 -6.88
CA PHE A 244 2.38 -9.20 -7.77
C PHE A 244 1.66 -9.56 -9.06
N ARG A 245 0.76 -8.69 -9.51
CA ARG A 245 -0.01 -8.87 -10.74
C ARG A 245 0.37 -7.84 -11.77
N CYS A 246 0.50 -8.30 -13.01
CA CYS A 246 0.80 -7.47 -14.17
C CYS A 246 -0.43 -7.35 -15.06
N TRP A 247 -0.85 -6.13 -15.32
CA TRP A 247 -2.01 -5.81 -16.14
C TRP A 247 -1.57 -5.12 -17.45
N GLN A 248 -2.34 -5.32 -18.48
CA GLN A 248 -2.12 -4.60 -19.73
C GLN A 248 -2.47 -3.11 -19.54
N ASN A 249 -1.54 -2.25 -19.90
CA ASN A 249 -1.78 -0.81 -19.97
C ASN A 249 -2.13 -0.43 -21.42
N THR A 250 -3.10 0.46 -21.59
CA THR A 250 -3.47 0.97 -22.91
C THR A 250 -3.21 2.47 -22.97
N SER A 251 -2.41 2.89 -23.95
CA SER A 251 -2.17 4.30 -24.26
C SER A 251 -3.20 4.88 -25.23
N ASP A 252 -3.94 4.02 -25.95
CA ASP A 252 -4.82 4.45 -27.04
C ASP A 252 -6.29 4.60 -26.59
N LEU A 253 -6.65 5.79 -26.15
CA LEU A 253 -8.06 6.21 -26.00
C LEU A 253 -8.87 6.07 -27.30
N ASN A 254 -8.20 6.03 -28.49
CA ASN A 254 -8.85 5.93 -29.78
C ASN A 254 -9.47 4.56 -30.06
N ILE A 255 -9.02 3.51 -29.39
CA ILE A 255 -9.59 2.16 -29.51
C ILE A 255 -11.06 2.17 -29.07
N PHE A 256 -11.39 3.00 -28.08
CA PHE A 256 -12.74 3.09 -27.52
C PHE A 256 -13.68 4.03 -28.27
N LYS A 257 -13.14 4.98 -29.04
CA LYS A 257 -13.93 5.90 -29.89
C LYS A 257 -14.44 5.25 -31.17
N SER A 258 -13.81 4.16 -31.62
CA SER A 258 -14.13 3.49 -32.89
C SER A 258 -15.13 2.33 -32.76
N SER A 259 -15.31 1.79 -31.59
CA SER A 259 -16.33 0.77 -31.32
C SER A 259 -17.59 1.48 -30.82
N GLN A 260 -18.69 1.34 -31.56
CA GLN A 260 -20.07 1.66 -31.09
C GLN A 260 -20.44 0.69 -29.97
N VAL A 261 -19.71 0.70 -28.86
CA VAL A 261 -20.05 -0.07 -27.67
C VAL A 261 -21.09 0.74 -26.91
N ASN A 262 -22.20 0.12 -26.55
CA ASN A 262 -23.21 0.68 -25.68
C ASN A 262 -22.54 1.29 -24.45
N LEU A 263 -22.82 2.53 -24.11
CA LEU A 263 -22.25 3.30 -23.00
C LEU A 263 -22.35 2.58 -21.63
N HIS A 264 -23.22 1.58 -21.50
CA HIS A 264 -23.38 0.75 -20.29
C HIS A 264 -22.29 -0.34 -20.09
N ASP A 265 -21.51 -0.68 -21.12
CA ASP A 265 -20.49 -1.73 -21.07
C ASP A 265 -19.07 -1.17 -21.29
N SER A 266 -18.87 0.12 -21.15
CA SER A 266 -17.60 0.78 -21.41
C SER A 266 -16.71 0.82 -20.16
N ALA A 267 -15.46 0.40 -20.29
CA ALA A 267 -14.43 0.61 -19.26
C ALA A 267 -14.00 2.09 -19.13
N VAL A 268 -14.42 2.93 -20.08
CA VAL A 268 -14.07 4.36 -20.16
C VAL A 268 -15.27 5.20 -19.82
N PHE A 269 -15.14 6.15 -18.90
CA PHE A 269 -16.19 7.09 -18.54
C PHE A 269 -15.61 8.49 -18.31
N ASN A 270 -16.50 9.49 -18.45
CA ASN A 270 -16.16 10.88 -18.18
C ASN A 270 -16.46 11.21 -16.71
N LEU A 271 -15.48 11.79 -16.03
CA LEU A 271 -15.52 12.02 -14.57
C LEU A 271 -16.46 13.16 -14.14
N PHE A 272 -16.97 13.99 -15.08
CA PHE A 272 -17.61 15.28 -14.73
C PHE A 272 -18.96 15.56 -15.37
N ASN A 273 -19.71 14.55 -15.79
CA ASN A 273 -21.03 14.80 -16.38
C ASN A 273 -22.10 15.38 -15.42
N SER A 274 -21.78 15.60 -14.14
CA SER A 274 -22.79 15.93 -13.12
C SER A 274 -22.77 17.38 -12.61
N ASN A 275 -21.83 18.24 -13.00
CA ASN A 275 -21.67 19.57 -12.37
C ASN A 275 -21.89 20.80 -13.28
N ALA A 276 -22.49 20.66 -14.45
CA ALA A 276 -22.95 21.84 -15.20
C ALA A 276 -24.18 22.49 -14.51
N PRO A 277 -24.13 23.78 -14.17
CA PRO A 277 -25.24 24.46 -13.42
C PRO A 277 -26.59 24.51 -14.15
N ASN A 278 -26.69 24.01 -15.38
CA ASN A 278 -27.91 23.89 -16.18
C ASN A 278 -28.19 22.46 -16.68
N TYR A 279 -27.48 21.48 -16.18
CA TYR A 279 -27.71 20.09 -16.56
C TYR A 279 -28.89 19.53 -15.76
N ARG A 280 -30.03 19.33 -16.43
CA ARG A 280 -31.11 18.47 -15.92
C ARG A 280 -30.73 17.05 -16.35
N PRO A 281 -30.34 16.14 -15.44
CA PRO A 281 -30.10 14.76 -15.81
C PRO A 281 -31.40 14.19 -16.39
N ASN A 282 -31.35 13.75 -17.65
CA ASN A 282 -32.29 12.75 -18.08
C ASN A 282 -32.10 11.58 -17.14
N GLN A 283 -33.16 11.06 -16.56
CA GLN A 283 -33.19 10.09 -15.45
C GLN A 283 -32.48 8.73 -15.70
N THR A 284 -31.60 8.63 -16.69
CA THR A 284 -30.92 7.40 -17.15
C THR A 284 -29.41 7.43 -17.15
N GLU A 285 -28.77 8.57 -16.82
CA GLU A 285 -27.30 8.63 -16.79
C GLU A 285 -26.81 9.12 -15.44
N LEU A 286 -26.70 8.20 -14.49
CA LEU A 286 -25.90 8.40 -13.27
C LEU A 286 -24.41 8.43 -13.63
N PRO A 287 -23.56 9.23 -12.95
CA PRO A 287 -22.12 9.15 -13.16
C PRO A 287 -21.66 7.72 -12.85
N LEU A 288 -21.02 7.07 -13.84
CA LEU A 288 -20.46 5.74 -13.67
C LEU A 288 -19.35 5.80 -12.60
N VAL A 289 -19.52 5.03 -11.57
CA VAL A 289 -18.51 4.79 -10.57
C VAL A 289 -17.70 3.55 -10.99
N ALA A 290 -16.46 3.43 -10.55
CA ALA A 290 -15.58 2.32 -10.94
C ALA A 290 -16.20 0.93 -10.72
N SER A 291 -17.04 0.78 -9.68
CA SER A 291 -17.75 -0.47 -9.37
C SER A 291 -18.84 -0.85 -10.39
N GLU A 292 -19.31 0.09 -11.18
CA GLU A 292 -20.35 -0.15 -12.21
C GLU A 292 -19.75 -0.32 -13.60
N ALA A 293 -18.47 0.02 -13.77
CA ALA A 293 -17.76 -0.11 -15.03
C ALA A 293 -17.17 -1.52 -15.19
N THR A 294 -17.20 -2.04 -16.42
CA THR A 294 -16.53 -3.29 -16.73
C THR A 294 -15.02 -3.06 -16.84
N PRO A 295 -14.18 -3.76 -16.05
CA PRO A 295 -12.74 -3.63 -16.17
C PRO A 295 -12.23 -4.01 -17.56
N LEU A 296 -11.23 -3.30 -18.06
CA LEU A 296 -10.58 -3.58 -19.34
C LEU A 296 -9.96 -4.98 -19.38
N SER A 297 -9.36 -5.40 -18.26
CA SER A 297 -8.73 -6.70 -18.09
C SER A 297 -9.40 -7.44 -16.93
N SER A 298 -10.00 -8.59 -17.23
CA SER A 298 -10.60 -9.48 -16.22
C SER A 298 -9.58 -10.40 -15.56
N GLN A 299 -8.44 -10.65 -16.20
CA GLN A 299 -7.36 -11.50 -15.70
C GLN A 299 -6.01 -10.83 -15.89
N PRO A 300 -5.07 -11.00 -14.96
CA PRO A 300 -3.71 -10.49 -15.10
C PRO A 300 -2.98 -11.22 -16.22
N MET A 301 -2.13 -10.51 -16.96
CA MET A 301 -1.27 -11.08 -18.00
C MET A 301 -0.18 -11.97 -17.40
N ARG A 302 0.30 -11.61 -16.21
CA ARG A 302 1.36 -12.31 -15.50
C ARG A 302 1.18 -12.14 -14.00
N GLU A 303 1.47 -13.21 -13.27
CA GLU A 303 1.51 -13.21 -11.81
C GLU A 303 2.91 -13.65 -11.34
N VAL A 304 3.40 -12.98 -10.31
CA VAL A 304 4.62 -13.36 -9.60
C VAL A 304 4.23 -13.68 -8.18
N PHE A 305 4.32 -14.97 -7.83
CA PHE A 305 3.93 -15.45 -6.51
C PHE A 305 5.04 -15.19 -5.50
N GLY A 306 4.67 -14.61 -4.36
CA GLY A 306 5.52 -14.48 -3.18
C GLY A 306 5.21 -15.55 -2.13
N TYR A 307 6.03 -15.58 -1.08
CA TYR A 307 5.74 -16.42 0.09
C TYR A 307 4.83 -15.69 1.06
N HIS A 308 3.93 -16.43 1.69
CA HIS A 308 3.09 -15.92 2.76
C HIS A 308 3.94 -15.59 4.00
N GLY A 309 3.72 -14.43 4.58
CA GLY A 309 4.37 -14.03 5.84
C GLY A 309 3.79 -14.80 7.02
N ILE A 310 4.62 -15.14 8.00
CA ILE A 310 4.19 -15.78 9.24
C ILE A 310 3.47 -14.73 10.10
N LEU A 311 2.23 -15.04 10.50
CA LEU A 311 1.38 -14.14 11.30
C LEU A 311 1.57 -14.37 12.79
N ARG A 312 1.66 -15.64 13.21
CA ARG A 312 1.72 -16.02 14.62
C ARG A 312 2.49 -17.33 14.80
N GLY A 313 3.17 -17.44 15.93
CA GLY A 313 3.82 -18.67 16.36
C GLY A 313 3.47 -19.03 17.81
N THR A 314 3.47 -20.32 18.11
CA THR A 314 3.34 -20.85 19.46
C THR A 314 4.30 -22.01 19.68
N MET A 315 4.86 -22.10 20.89
CA MET A 315 5.75 -23.17 21.28
C MET A 315 4.95 -24.36 21.77
N LEU A 316 5.34 -25.58 21.41
CA LEU A 316 4.74 -26.79 21.95
C LEU A 316 5.31 -27.15 23.34
N ASN A 317 4.55 -27.94 24.09
CA ASN A 317 4.90 -28.35 25.47
C ASN A 317 6.16 -29.21 25.56
N ASP A 318 6.56 -29.84 24.46
CA ASP A 318 7.80 -30.61 24.37
C ASP A 318 9.07 -29.75 24.37
N ARG A 319 8.90 -28.42 24.28
CA ARG A 319 9.98 -27.42 24.28
C ARG A 319 10.97 -27.55 23.12
N MET A 320 10.65 -28.36 22.12
CA MET A 320 11.50 -28.62 20.95
C MET A 320 10.87 -28.16 19.64
N HIS A 321 9.56 -28.07 19.63
CA HIS A 321 8.82 -27.76 18.41
C HIS A 321 7.99 -26.47 18.58
N ALA A 322 7.83 -25.77 17.46
CA ALA A 322 6.98 -24.58 17.36
C ALA A 322 6.00 -24.74 16.20
N LEU A 323 4.80 -24.25 16.39
CA LEU A 323 3.79 -24.11 15.34
C LEU A 323 3.75 -22.65 14.89
N THR A 324 3.68 -22.44 13.60
CA THR A 324 3.43 -21.12 13.01
C THR A 324 2.27 -21.19 12.05
N ILE A 325 1.52 -20.09 11.94
CA ILE A 325 0.50 -19.91 10.91
C ILE A 325 0.88 -18.75 10.02
N ASP A 326 0.75 -18.92 8.73
CA ASP A 326 1.02 -17.88 7.73
C ASP A 326 -0.25 -17.14 7.29
N SER A 327 -0.08 -16.09 6.48
CA SER A 327 -1.19 -15.31 5.92
C SER A 327 -2.07 -16.10 4.93
N GLY A 328 -1.61 -17.23 4.44
CA GLY A 328 -2.38 -18.18 3.63
C GLY A 328 -3.18 -19.20 4.46
N GLY A 329 -3.05 -19.15 5.81
CA GLY A 329 -3.71 -20.08 6.70
C GLY A 329 -3.03 -21.45 6.83
N VAL A 330 -1.83 -21.62 6.27
CA VAL A 330 -1.06 -22.85 6.38
C VAL A 330 -0.35 -22.88 7.74
N VAL A 331 -0.55 -23.96 8.49
CA VAL A 331 0.14 -24.19 9.75
C VAL A 331 1.39 -25.03 9.50
N VAL A 332 2.54 -24.57 9.99
CA VAL A 332 3.83 -25.23 9.82
C VAL A 332 4.38 -25.61 11.18
N LEU A 333 4.83 -26.88 11.29
CA LEU A 333 5.52 -27.41 12.47
C LEU A 333 7.03 -27.34 12.25
N TRP A 334 7.71 -26.67 13.17
CA TRP A 334 9.15 -26.44 13.13
C TRP A 334 9.87 -27.18 14.25
N ASN A 335 11.07 -27.70 13.93
CA ASN A 335 12.03 -28.05 14.95
C ASN A 335 12.87 -26.80 15.27
N VAL A 336 12.75 -26.30 16.49
CA VAL A 336 13.38 -25.04 16.93
C VAL A 336 14.92 -25.15 16.98
N PHE A 337 15.44 -26.31 17.39
CA PHE A 337 16.90 -26.51 17.49
C PHE A 337 17.59 -26.64 16.14
N HIS A 338 16.93 -27.22 15.17
CA HIS A 338 17.51 -27.42 13.84
C HIS A 338 17.06 -26.37 12.83
N GLY A 339 16.11 -25.50 13.18
CA GLY A 339 15.54 -24.51 12.27
C GLY A 339 14.88 -25.14 11.03
N SER A 340 14.41 -26.39 11.14
CA SER A 340 13.87 -27.15 10.01
C SER A 340 12.36 -27.34 10.12
N CYS A 341 11.67 -27.24 8.98
CA CYS A 341 10.28 -27.60 8.85
C CYS A 341 10.12 -29.12 8.94
N ILE A 342 9.25 -29.60 9.82
CA ILE A 342 8.93 -31.02 10.00
C ILE A 342 7.69 -31.37 9.16
N GLY A 343 6.70 -30.50 9.12
CA GLY A 343 5.45 -30.77 8.40
C GLY A 343 4.62 -29.50 8.23
N THR A 344 3.70 -29.57 7.25
CA THR A 344 2.76 -28.51 6.94
C THR A 344 1.34 -29.05 6.99
N PHE A 345 0.43 -28.26 7.54
CA PHE A 345 -0.98 -28.60 7.66
C PHE A 345 -1.83 -27.56 6.95
N ASN A 346 -2.54 -27.95 5.92
CA ASN A 346 -3.49 -27.08 5.24
C ASN A 346 -4.83 -27.06 5.96
N VAL A 347 -5.52 -25.94 5.92
CA VAL A 347 -6.83 -25.76 6.60
C VAL A 347 -7.83 -26.84 6.14
N ASN A 348 -7.85 -27.22 4.87
CA ASN A 348 -8.75 -28.26 4.33
C ASN A 348 -8.45 -29.64 4.91
N ASP A 349 -7.17 -29.99 5.11
CA ASP A 349 -6.75 -31.26 5.70
C ASP A 349 -7.11 -31.32 7.18
N LEU A 350 -7.00 -30.19 7.87
CA LEU A 350 -7.40 -30.04 9.27
C LEU A 350 -8.91 -30.19 9.45
N PHE A 351 -9.71 -29.64 8.53
CA PHE A 351 -11.17 -29.87 8.52
C PHE A 351 -11.52 -31.33 8.32
N ALA A 352 -10.87 -31.99 7.36
CA ALA A 352 -11.08 -33.40 7.12
C ALA A 352 -10.72 -34.25 8.34
N ALA A 353 -9.60 -33.94 9.02
CA ALA A 353 -9.17 -34.60 10.25
C ALA A 353 -10.13 -34.33 11.42
N ALA A 354 -10.62 -33.11 11.58
CA ALA A 354 -11.60 -32.75 12.61
C ALA A 354 -12.94 -33.48 12.45
N MET A 355 -13.42 -33.57 11.22
CA MET A 355 -14.65 -34.30 10.89
C MET A 355 -14.53 -35.81 11.14
N SER A 356 -13.34 -36.40 10.90
CA SER A 356 -13.11 -37.86 11.10
C SER A 356 -13.01 -38.23 12.57
N ASN A 357 -12.53 -37.35 13.45
CA ASN A 357 -12.21 -37.68 14.86
C ASN A 357 -13.32 -37.42 15.87
N LYS A 358 -14.54 -37.05 15.46
CA LYS A 358 -15.71 -36.82 16.35
C LYS A 358 -15.46 -35.84 17.52
N CYS A 359 -14.39 -35.07 17.52
CA CYS A 359 -14.09 -34.01 18.52
C CYS A 359 -14.87 -32.71 18.25
N THR A 360 -16.09 -32.82 17.76
CA THR A 360 -16.78 -31.74 17.02
C THR A 360 -17.72 -30.87 17.83
N SER A 361 -17.80 -31.00 19.14
CA SER A 361 -18.80 -30.21 19.88
C SER A 361 -18.38 -28.79 20.28
N ALA A 362 -17.12 -28.43 20.14
CA ALA A 362 -16.60 -27.14 20.61
C ALA A 362 -15.88 -26.27 19.55
N TRP A 363 -15.49 -26.85 18.40
CA TRP A 363 -14.75 -26.07 17.41
C TRP A 363 -15.61 -25.79 16.17
N GLN A 364 -16.02 -24.53 16.03
CA GLN A 364 -16.50 -23.97 14.78
C GLN A 364 -15.36 -23.19 14.15
N PRO A 365 -15.07 -23.36 12.85
CA PRO A 365 -14.07 -22.57 12.18
C PRO A 365 -14.49 -21.10 12.14
N GLN A 366 -14.14 -20.37 13.17
CA GLN A 366 -14.09 -18.94 13.10
C GLN A 366 -12.83 -18.65 12.30
N HIS A 367 -12.94 -17.88 11.22
CA HIS A 367 -11.86 -17.54 10.29
C HIS A 367 -10.73 -16.68 10.92
N SER A 368 -10.40 -16.89 12.18
CA SER A 368 -9.29 -16.22 12.84
C SER A 368 -8.04 -17.11 12.82
N PRO A 369 -6.86 -16.60 12.44
CA PRO A 369 -5.59 -17.34 12.46
C PRO A 369 -5.28 -17.96 13.84
N SER A 370 -5.68 -17.28 14.93
CA SER A 370 -5.49 -17.73 16.30
C SER A 370 -6.21 -19.04 16.59
N SER A 371 -7.46 -19.16 16.18
CA SER A 371 -8.27 -20.36 16.46
C SER A 371 -7.76 -21.59 15.70
N THR A 372 -7.22 -21.42 14.52
CA THR A 372 -6.62 -22.51 13.73
C THR A 372 -5.33 -23.02 14.37
N LEU A 373 -4.47 -22.13 14.83
CA LEU A 373 -3.22 -22.48 15.50
C LEU A 373 -3.49 -23.22 16.81
N GLU A 374 -4.41 -22.72 17.64
CA GLU A 374 -4.82 -23.33 18.90
C GLU A 374 -5.46 -24.69 18.69
N PHE A 375 -6.23 -24.87 17.61
CA PHE A 375 -6.81 -26.16 17.27
C PHE A 375 -5.75 -27.20 16.89
N VAL A 376 -4.76 -26.83 16.07
CA VAL A 376 -3.64 -27.73 15.72
C VAL A 376 -2.81 -28.06 16.96
N GLN A 377 -2.55 -27.08 17.83
CA GLN A 377 -1.86 -27.33 19.08
C GLN A 377 -2.61 -28.31 19.95
N TYR A 378 -3.93 -28.15 20.08
CA TYR A 378 -4.79 -29.08 20.84
C TYR A 378 -4.78 -30.50 20.26
N LEU A 379 -4.78 -30.63 18.93
CA LEU A 379 -4.69 -31.95 18.28
C LEU A 379 -3.37 -32.68 18.55
N ILE A 380 -2.28 -31.93 18.73
CA ILE A 380 -0.95 -32.49 18.97
C ILE A 380 -0.72 -32.78 20.46
N GLU A 381 -1.16 -31.89 21.35
CA GLU A 381 -0.78 -31.90 22.76
C GLU A 381 -1.92 -32.22 23.75
N GLY A 382 -3.17 -32.04 23.31
CA GLY A 382 -4.33 -32.11 24.21
C GLY A 382 -4.44 -30.89 25.13
N GLU A 383 -5.00 -31.09 26.33
CA GLU A 383 -5.10 -30.03 27.35
C GLU A 383 -3.82 -29.97 28.20
N GLY A 384 -3.14 -28.86 28.17
CA GLY A 384 -1.96 -28.59 29.01
C GLY A 384 -1.07 -27.51 28.40
N CYS A 385 -0.49 -26.68 29.26
CA CYS A 385 0.44 -25.63 28.82
C CYS A 385 1.68 -25.62 29.72
N VAL A 386 2.85 -25.69 29.11
CA VAL A 386 4.15 -25.59 29.79
C VAL A 386 4.76 -24.22 29.44
N ILE A 387 5.39 -23.58 30.43
CA ILE A 387 6.05 -22.29 30.20
C ILE A 387 7.21 -22.47 29.21
N PRO A 388 7.21 -21.75 28.08
CA PRO A 388 8.29 -21.86 27.09
C PRO A 388 9.59 -21.24 27.62
N TRP A 389 10.74 -21.78 27.18
CA TRP A 389 12.07 -21.24 27.49
C TRP A 389 12.53 -20.15 26.51
N CYS A 390 11.77 -19.91 25.47
CA CYS A 390 12.02 -18.88 24.49
C CYS A 390 10.74 -18.15 24.12
N SER A 391 10.86 -16.94 23.64
CA SER A 391 9.78 -16.19 23.02
C SER A 391 9.89 -16.32 21.50
N LEU A 392 8.71 -16.41 20.86
CA LEU A 392 8.58 -16.45 19.41
C LEU A 392 8.08 -15.09 18.94
N ASP A 393 8.84 -14.46 18.06
CA ASP A 393 8.44 -13.21 17.40
C ASP A 393 8.21 -13.45 15.91
N THR A 394 7.08 -12.98 15.42
CA THR A 394 6.66 -13.09 14.02
C THR A 394 6.35 -11.72 13.40
N SER A 395 6.71 -10.64 14.07
CA SER A 395 6.42 -9.26 13.66
C SER A 395 6.97 -8.91 12.27
N ASP A 396 8.08 -9.53 11.88
CA ASP A 396 8.73 -9.33 10.58
C ASP A 396 8.24 -10.30 9.49
N GLY A 397 7.16 -11.07 9.76
CA GLY A 397 6.68 -12.12 8.85
C GLY A 397 7.59 -13.35 8.77
N ARG A 398 8.59 -13.43 9.65
CA ARG A 398 9.51 -14.55 9.86
C ARG A 398 9.43 -15.03 11.29
N LEU A 399 9.82 -16.28 11.52
CA LEU A 399 9.94 -16.81 12.88
C LEU A 399 11.30 -16.44 13.46
N THR A 400 11.29 -15.53 14.44
CA THR A 400 12.48 -15.18 15.24
C THR A 400 12.33 -15.80 16.63
N ILE A 401 13.37 -16.48 17.10
CA ILE A 401 13.39 -17.16 18.38
C ILE A 401 14.36 -16.43 19.29
N THR A 402 13.84 -15.88 20.40
CA THR A 402 14.66 -15.22 21.41
C THR A 402 14.69 -16.09 22.67
N ILE A 403 15.90 -16.47 23.07
CA ILE A 403 16.12 -17.31 24.27
C ILE A 403 15.87 -16.46 25.50
N ASP A 404 15.03 -16.98 26.40
CA ASP A 404 14.82 -16.38 27.72
C ASP A 404 15.66 -17.12 28.75
N GLU A 405 16.76 -16.51 29.15
CA GLU A 405 17.70 -17.11 30.11
C GLU A 405 17.07 -17.41 31.47
N SER A 406 16.00 -16.69 31.85
CA SER A 406 15.28 -16.90 33.12
C SER A 406 14.48 -18.21 33.15
N ASN A 407 14.13 -18.77 32.00
CA ASN A 407 13.29 -19.96 31.85
C ASN A 407 14.08 -21.22 31.38
N LEU A 408 15.39 -21.13 31.30
CA LEU A 408 16.25 -22.25 30.89
C LEU A 408 16.42 -23.35 31.93
N TRP A 409 16.11 -23.07 33.20
CA TRP A 409 16.32 -23.99 34.34
C TRP A 409 15.04 -24.44 35.02
#